data_4ac102ac019806cc6acfa67ff4f3e796
#
_entry.id   4ac102ac019806cc6acfa67ff4f3e796
#
_cell.length_a   1.000
_cell.length_b   1.000
_cell.length_c   1.000
_cell.angle_alpha   90.00
_cell.angle_beta   90.00
_cell.angle_gamma   90.00
#
_symmetry.space_group_name_H-M   'P 1'
#
loop_
_entity.id
_entity.type
_entity.pdbx_description
1 polymer ?
#
loop_
_entity_poly.entity_id
_entity_poly.type
_entity_poly.pdbx_seq_one_letter_code
_entity_poly.pdbx_strand_id
1 'polypeptide(L)'
;TVAKPMFEAYRARARELGWEAGPDRLAYAAVIGVGNTTEEGRRRADEICGYVRTSPVVYEPFRNPPGYNTVPANVFAMKHPEKMAFVRTRTGEPVNHLTAGVDEFMAADTVFAGTPDEVFAQIKSFYDWCGGFGNLLFFGQGGTLNHAETSANIKMFAKEVLPRLQELTTGSPATSAPVAAE
;
A
#
# COMPACT_ATOMS: atom_id res chain seq x y z
N THR A 1 -7.19 0.72 5.57
CA THR A 1 -5.92 1.43 5.36
C THR A 1 -5.87 2.73 6.15
N VAL A 2 -4.69 3.14 6.58
CA VAL A 2 -4.45 4.44 7.23
C VAL A 2 -4.00 5.52 6.23
N ALA A 3 -3.94 5.19 4.94
CA ALA A 3 -3.37 6.06 3.91
C ALA A 3 -4.12 7.40 3.78
N LYS A 4 -5.45 7.38 3.72
CA LYS A 4 -6.24 8.61 3.57
C LYS A 4 -5.96 9.65 4.68
N PRO A 5 -6.11 9.34 5.97
CA PRO A 5 -5.83 10.32 7.03
C PRO A 5 -4.36 10.76 7.03
N MET A 6 -3.41 9.89 6.66
CA MET A 6 -2.00 10.29 6.52
C MET A 6 -1.79 11.27 5.37
N PHE A 7 -2.39 11.02 4.20
CA PHE A 7 -2.31 11.92 3.05
C PHE A 7 -2.97 13.27 3.33
N GLU A 8 -4.12 13.26 4.00
CA GLU A 8 -4.82 14.48 4.41
C GLU A 8 -3.98 15.30 5.39
N ALA A 9 -3.39 14.66 6.41
CA ALA A 9 -2.51 15.32 7.38
C ALA A 9 -1.26 15.92 6.70
N TYR A 10 -0.64 15.19 5.77
CA TYR A 10 0.50 15.67 5.01
C TYR A 10 0.14 16.90 4.16
N ARG A 11 -0.97 16.84 3.41
CA ARG A 11 -1.45 17.97 2.61
C ARG A 11 -1.82 19.18 3.47
N ALA A 12 -2.45 18.96 4.62
CA ALA A 12 -2.77 20.03 5.57
C ALA A 12 -1.50 20.71 6.08
N ARG A 13 -0.49 19.93 6.46
CA ARG A 13 0.77 20.47 6.94
C ARG A 13 1.55 21.21 5.86
N ALA A 14 1.52 20.74 4.63
CA ALA A 14 2.13 21.44 3.49
C ALA A 14 1.51 22.83 3.30
N ARG A 15 0.18 22.94 3.33
CA ARG A 15 -0.51 24.24 3.22
C ARG A 15 -0.18 25.19 4.37
N GLU A 16 -0.08 24.69 5.61
CA GLU A 16 0.36 25.50 6.75
C GLU A 16 1.77 26.07 6.55
N LEU A 17 2.62 25.35 5.81
CA LEU A 17 3.99 25.77 5.47
C LEU A 17 4.08 26.57 4.16
N GLY A 18 2.95 26.93 3.56
CA GLY A 18 2.86 27.79 2.40
C GLY A 18 3.11 27.13 1.05
N TRP A 19 2.95 25.78 0.95
CA TRP A 19 3.07 25.05 -0.32
C TRP A 19 1.99 23.97 -0.49
N GLU A 20 1.76 23.53 -1.73
CA GLU A 20 0.78 22.48 -2.04
C GLU A 20 1.48 21.14 -2.29
N ALA A 21 1.03 20.12 -1.57
CA ALA A 21 1.50 18.75 -1.79
C ALA A 21 0.73 18.11 -2.95
N GLY A 22 1.32 18.17 -4.14
CA GLY A 22 0.80 17.49 -5.32
C GLY A 22 0.86 15.96 -5.20
N PRO A 23 0.22 15.23 -6.13
CA PRO A 23 0.22 13.77 -6.16
C PRO A 23 1.65 13.18 -6.21
N ASP A 24 2.59 13.85 -6.86
CA ASP A 24 4.00 13.48 -6.97
C ASP A 24 4.73 13.33 -5.63
N ARG A 25 4.19 13.95 -4.57
CA ARG A 25 4.71 13.88 -3.20
C ARG A 25 4.16 12.73 -2.37
N LEU A 26 3.21 11.98 -2.93
CA LEU A 26 2.53 10.91 -2.23
C LEU A 26 2.78 9.58 -2.92
N ALA A 27 3.09 8.57 -2.12
CA ALA A 27 3.32 7.21 -2.59
C ALA A 27 2.45 6.23 -1.80
N TYR A 28 1.98 5.20 -2.48
CA TYR A 28 1.28 4.09 -1.85
C TYR A 28 1.92 2.76 -2.25
N ALA A 29 2.11 1.88 -1.26
CA ALA A 29 2.67 0.56 -1.46
C ALA A 29 1.56 -0.50 -1.30
N ALA A 30 1.42 -1.40 -2.26
CA ALA A 30 0.43 -2.47 -2.22
C ALA A 30 0.97 -3.77 -2.81
N VAL A 31 0.49 -4.89 -2.30
CA VAL A 31 0.63 -6.19 -2.97
C VAL A 31 -0.32 -6.23 -4.15
N ILE A 32 0.18 -6.61 -5.32
CA ILE A 32 -0.65 -6.67 -6.52
C ILE A 32 -0.48 -8.03 -7.20
N GLY A 33 -1.60 -8.75 -7.31
CA GLY A 33 -1.69 -10.03 -8.02
C GLY A 33 -2.60 -9.92 -9.23
N VAL A 34 -2.03 -9.99 -10.44
CA VAL A 34 -2.78 -9.93 -11.70
C VAL A 34 -2.75 -11.30 -12.36
N GLY A 35 -3.90 -11.78 -12.79
CA GLY A 35 -4.04 -13.06 -13.48
C GLY A 35 -4.97 -12.98 -14.69
N ASN A 36 -5.02 -14.06 -15.50
CA ASN A 36 -5.99 -14.16 -16.58
C ASN A 36 -7.42 -14.38 -16.04
N THR A 37 -7.51 -14.87 -14.80
CA THR A 37 -8.77 -15.01 -14.07
C THR A 37 -8.66 -14.38 -12.70
N THR A 38 -9.81 -14.10 -12.09
CA THR A 38 -9.91 -13.57 -10.72
C THR A 38 -9.18 -14.48 -9.72
N GLU A 39 -9.38 -15.79 -9.85
CA GLU A 39 -8.78 -16.81 -8.97
C GLU A 39 -7.25 -16.82 -9.10
N GLU A 40 -6.73 -16.74 -10.33
CA GLU A 40 -5.29 -16.73 -10.58
C GLU A 40 -4.65 -15.48 -9.94
N GLY A 41 -5.23 -14.30 -10.15
CA GLY A 41 -4.74 -13.05 -9.57
C GLY A 41 -4.76 -13.08 -8.04
N ARG A 42 -5.86 -13.56 -7.45
CA ARG A 42 -6.01 -13.69 -5.98
C ARG A 42 -5.03 -14.70 -5.39
N ARG A 43 -4.83 -15.84 -6.04
CA ARG A 43 -3.82 -16.84 -5.61
C ARG A 43 -2.42 -16.22 -5.60
N ARG A 44 -2.03 -15.53 -6.68
CA ARG A 44 -0.74 -14.84 -6.73
C ARG A 44 -0.57 -13.84 -5.59
N ALA A 45 -1.58 -13.02 -5.35
CA ALA A 45 -1.55 -12.06 -4.24
C ALA A 45 -1.46 -12.76 -2.89
N ASP A 46 -2.18 -13.85 -2.67
CA ASP A 46 -2.15 -14.62 -1.42
C ASP A 46 -0.77 -15.23 -1.15
N GLU A 47 -0.12 -15.76 -2.18
CA GLU A 47 1.26 -16.28 -2.09
C GLU A 47 2.27 -15.17 -1.75
N ILE A 48 2.13 -13.97 -2.36
CA ILE A 48 2.96 -12.81 -2.00
C ILE A 48 2.72 -12.39 -0.55
N CYS A 49 1.46 -12.41 -0.09
CA CYS A 49 1.09 -12.09 1.30
C CYS A 49 1.69 -13.06 2.32
N GLY A 50 2.12 -14.25 1.90
CA GLY A 50 2.91 -15.15 2.74
C GLY A 50 4.12 -14.47 3.37
N TYR A 51 4.81 -13.59 2.63
CA TYR A 51 5.90 -12.77 3.16
C TYR A 51 5.41 -11.81 4.25
N VAL A 52 4.28 -11.14 4.06
CA VAL A 52 3.71 -10.21 5.04
C VAL A 52 3.34 -10.92 6.33
N ARG A 53 2.77 -12.13 6.23
CA ARG A 53 2.37 -12.96 7.37
C ARG A 53 3.57 -13.49 8.16
N THR A 54 4.70 -13.74 7.51
CA THR A 54 5.88 -14.34 8.13
C THR A 54 6.92 -13.31 8.56
N SER A 55 6.94 -12.13 7.98
CA SER A 55 7.94 -11.09 8.27
C SER A 55 8.00 -10.64 9.75
N PRO A 56 6.90 -10.69 10.54
CA PRO A 56 6.94 -10.35 11.96
C PRO A 56 7.50 -11.46 12.84
N VAL A 57 7.79 -12.64 12.31
CA VAL A 57 8.41 -13.74 13.05
C VAL A 57 9.90 -13.43 13.24
N VAL A 58 10.16 -12.46 14.11
CA VAL A 58 11.52 -12.08 14.49
C VAL A 58 11.84 -12.68 15.85
N TYR A 59 13.05 -13.25 15.99
CA TYR A 59 13.53 -13.76 17.27
C TYR A 59 13.41 -12.69 18.35
N GLU A 60 12.87 -13.04 19.52
CA GLU A 60 12.46 -12.11 20.57
C GLU A 60 13.48 -11.02 20.91
N PRO A 61 14.79 -11.33 21.07
CA PRO A 61 15.81 -10.30 21.35
C PRO A 61 15.95 -9.23 20.26
N PHE A 62 15.52 -9.51 19.02
CA PHE A 62 15.60 -8.57 17.90
C PHE A 62 14.28 -7.87 17.60
N ARG A 63 13.18 -8.21 18.28
CA ARG A 63 11.87 -7.62 18.04
C ARG A 63 11.82 -6.14 18.43
N ASN A 64 12.46 -5.78 19.54
CA ASN A 64 12.55 -4.41 20.03
C ASN A 64 13.98 -4.15 20.56
N PRO A 65 15.00 -4.05 19.69
CA PRO A 65 16.35 -3.79 20.14
C PRO A 65 16.41 -2.45 20.89
N PRO A 66 17.26 -2.33 21.93
CA PRO A 66 17.43 -1.10 22.69
C PRO A 66 17.73 0.09 21.77
N GLY A 67 17.00 1.21 21.96
CA GLY A 67 17.18 2.42 21.17
C GLY A 67 16.46 2.44 19.82
N TYR A 68 15.81 1.35 19.40
CA TYR A 68 15.05 1.32 18.14
C TYR A 68 13.75 2.17 18.24
N ASN A 69 13.06 2.02 19.37
CA ASN A 69 11.90 2.84 19.70
C ASN A 69 12.16 3.68 20.95
N THR A 70 11.57 4.85 21.01
CA THR A 70 11.63 5.67 22.25
C THR A 70 10.80 4.99 23.35
N VAL A 71 11.20 5.19 24.61
CA VAL A 71 10.45 4.67 25.76
C VAL A 71 8.98 5.12 25.76
N PRO A 72 8.63 6.39 25.47
CA PRO A 72 7.24 6.82 25.35
C PRO A 72 6.46 6.08 24.26
N ALA A 73 7.09 5.78 23.11
CA ALA A 73 6.44 5.02 22.03
C ALA A 73 6.15 3.57 22.45
N ASN A 74 7.09 2.92 23.14
CA ASN A 74 6.87 1.56 23.65
C ASN A 74 5.77 1.53 24.72
N VAL A 75 5.76 2.49 25.65
CA VAL A 75 4.72 2.61 26.68
C VAL A 75 3.35 2.86 26.01
N PHE A 76 3.30 3.71 24.98
CA PHE A 76 2.08 3.96 24.24
C PHE A 76 1.57 2.69 23.55
N ALA A 77 2.45 1.94 22.86
CA ALA A 77 2.10 0.71 22.18
C ALA A 77 1.58 -0.37 23.15
N MET A 78 2.18 -0.48 24.34
CA MET A 78 1.73 -1.40 25.38
C MET A 78 0.36 -1.03 25.96
N LYS A 79 0.07 0.27 26.10
CA LYS A 79 -1.20 0.76 26.65
C LYS A 79 -2.32 0.76 25.61
N HIS A 80 -1.98 0.81 24.33
CA HIS A 80 -2.92 0.98 23.22
C HIS A 80 -2.65 -0.01 22.09
N PRO A 81 -2.67 -1.34 22.34
CA PRO A 81 -2.40 -2.34 21.29
C PRO A 81 -3.39 -2.24 20.13
N GLU A 82 -4.62 -1.80 20.40
CA GLU A 82 -5.64 -1.57 19.37
C GLU A 82 -5.26 -0.46 18.39
N LYS A 83 -4.43 0.50 18.80
CA LYS A 83 -3.94 1.59 17.94
C LYS A 83 -2.72 1.20 17.12
N MET A 84 -2.11 0.06 17.44
CA MET A 84 -0.93 -0.45 16.74
C MET A 84 -1.26 -1.26 15.48
N ALA A 85 -2.53 -1.48 15.16
CA ALA A 85 -2.93 -2.11 13.92
C ALA A 85 -2.64 -1.18 12.73
N PHE A 86 -1.58 -1.48 11.98
CA PHE A 86 -1.20 -0.73 10.78
C PHE A 86 -2.12 -1.01 9.59
N VAL A 87 -2.79 -2.16 9.58
CA VAL A 87 -3.73 -2.55 8.54
C VAL A 87 -5.15 -2.38 9.06
N ARG A 88 -5.94 -1.57 8.37
CA ARG A 88 -7.33 -1.30 8.70
C ARG A 88 -8.16 -1.21 7.42
N THR A 89 -9.42 -1.56 7.51
CA THR A 89 -10.40 -1.31 6.43
C THR A 89 -10.65 0.20 6.28
N ARG A 90 -11.39 0.59 5.24
CA ARG A 90 -11.83 1.99 5.05
C ARG A 90 -12.74 2.48 6.19
N THR A 91 -13.45 1.57 6.85
CA THR A 91 -14.31 1.85 8.01
C THR A 91 -13.54 1.92 9.34
N GLY A 92 -12.23 1.64 9.31
CA GLY A 92 -11.35 1.71 10.48
C GLY A 92 -11.22 0.42 11.27
N GLU A 93 -11.84 -0.68 10.82
CA GLU A 93 -11.73 -1.98 11.47
C GLU A 93 -10.32 -2.55 11.33
N PRO A 94 -9.70 -3.03 12.43
CA PRO A 94 -8.36 -3.57 12.38
C PRO A 94 -8.33 -4.92 11.66
N VAL A 95 -7.32 -5.13 10.82
CA VAL A 95 -7.02 -6.40 10.15
C VAL A 95 -5.75 -6.98 10.77
N ASN A 96 -5.84 -8.22 11.24
CA ASN A 96 -4.69 -8.92 11.79
C ASN A 96 -3.83 -9.47 10.65
N HIS A 97 -2.76 -8.76 10.32
CA HIS A 97 -1.87 -9.11 9.20
C HIS A 97 -1.18 -10.48 9.31
N LEU A 98 -1.15 -11.10 10.51
CA LEU A 98 -0.57 -12.43 10.71
C LEU A 98 -1.51 -13.56 10.27
N THR A 99 -2.81 -13.32 10.34
CA THR A 99 -3.83 -14.36 10.10
C THR A 99 -4.77 -14.04 8.94
N ALA A 100 -4.75 -12.79 8.47
CA ALA A 100 -5.65 -12.33 7.43
C ALA A 100 -5.47 -13.10 6.11
N GLY A 101 -6.58 -13.43 5.49
CA GLY A 101 -6.65 -13.90 4.11
C GLY A 101 -6.55 -12.77 3.09
N VAL A 102 -6.48 -13.15 1.82
CA VAL A 102 -6.41 -12.18 0.71
C VAL A 102 -7.61 -11.22 0.71
N ASP A 103 -8.80 -11.69 1.05
CA ASP A 103 -10.03 -10.88 1.07
C ASP A 103 -9.98 -9.78 2.11
N GLU A 104 -9.49 -10.08 3.30
CA GLU A 104 -9.35 -9.11 4.39
C GLU A 104 -8.31 -8.04 4.04
N PHE A 105 -7.21 -8.44 3.40
CA PHE A 105 -6.22 -7.49 2.88
C PHE A 105 -6.76 -6.63 1.74
N MET A 106 -7.59 -7.20 0.85
CA MET A 106 -8.28 -6.44 -0.21
C MET A 106 -9.28 -5.43 0.39
N ALA A 107 -10.05 -5.83 1.40
CA ALA A 107 -10.95 -4.93 2.12
C ALA A 107 -10.23 -3.78 2.82
N ALA A 108 -8.93 -3.96 3.14
CA ALA A 108 -8.07 -2.94 3.71
C ALA A 108 -7.27 -2.15 2.66
N ASP A 109 -7.51 -2.34 1.37
CA ASP A 109 -6.79 -1.75 0.23
C ASP A 109 -5.27 -2.01 0.21
N THR A 110 -4.77 -2.94 0.98
CA THR A 110 -3.35 -3.30 1.00
C THR A 110 -2.97 -4.34 -0.06
N VAL A 111 -3.98 -4.98 -0.63
CA VAL A 111 -3.89 -5.92 -1.73
C VAL A 111 -4.87 -5.54 -2.83
N PHE A 112 -4.41 -5.55 -4.07
CA PHE A 112 -5.24 -5.46 -5.26
C PHE A 112 -5.04 -6.73 -6.09
N ALA A 113 -6.11 -7.48 -6.35
CA ALA A 113 -5.97 -8.79 -6.97
C ALA A 113 -7.15 -9.16 -7.85
N GLY A 114 -6.86 -9.88 -8.95
CA GLY A 114 -7.85 -10.34 -9.91
C GLY A 114 -7.35 -10.25 -11.35
N THR A 115 -8.29 -10.09 -12.28
CA THR A 115 -8.01 -9.77 -13.68
C THR A 115 -7.45 -8.34 -13.81
N PRO A 116 -6.85 -7.96 -14.94
CA PRO A 116 -6.40 -6.58 -15.17
C PRO A 116 -7.48 -5.52 -14.94
N ASP A 117 -8.71 -5.81 -15.36
CA ASP A 117 -9.85 -4.89 -15.19
C ASP A 117 -10.24 -4.72 -13.72
N GLU A 118 -10.28 -5.81 -12.95
CA GLU A 118 -10.58 -5.79 -11.53
C GLU A 118 -9.49 -5.04 -10.75
N VAL A 119 -8.22 -5.32 -11.03
CA VAL A 119 -7.09 -4.65 -10.39
C VAL A 119 -7.09 -3.14 -10.69
N PHE A 120 -7.32 -2.76 -11.94
CA PHE A 120 -7.45 -1.34 -12.30
C PHE A 120 -8.61 -0.68 -11.54
N ALA A 121 -9.79 -1.30 -11.50
CA ALA A 121 -10.95 -0.76 -10.82
C ALA A 121 -10.72 -0.59 -9.31
N GLN A 122 -10.05 -1.55 -8.68
CA GLN A 122 -9.70 -1.51 -7.26
C GLN A 122 -8.73 -0.36 -6.96
N ILE A 123 -7.64 -0.25 -7.74
CA ILE A 123 -6.65 0.83 -7.57
C ILE A 123 -7.29 2.20 -7.81
N LYS A 124 -8.12 2.32 -8.86
CA LYS A 124 -8.84 3.57 -9.16
C LYS A 124 -9.78 3.96 -8.02
N SER A 125 -10.55 3.01 -7.50
CA SER A 125 -11.44 3.24 -6.36
C SER A 125 -10.69 3.73 -5.12
N PHE A 126 -9.52 3.14 -4.86
CA PHE A 126 -8.65 3.56 -3.77
C PHE A 126 -8.04 4.95 -4.02
N TYR A 127 -7.56 5.20 -5.24
CA TYR A 127 -7.03 6.48 -5.67
C TYR A 127 -8.06 7.62 -5.45
N ASP A 128 -9.28 7.42 -5.91
CA ASP A 128 -10.36 8.39 -5.75
C ASP A 128 -10.70 8.62 -4.26
N TRP A 129 -10.77 7.53 -3.49
CA TRP A 129 -11.11 7.60 -2.07
C TRP A 129 -10.06 8.34 -1.22
N CYS A 130 -8.77 8.17 -1.49
CA CYS A 130 -7.69 8.81 -0.72
C CYS A 130 -7.30 10.20 -1.25
N GLY A 131 -7.97 10.69 -2.31
CA GLY A 131 -7.70 12.00 -2.91
C GLY A 131 -6.45 12.04 -3.78
N GLY A 132 -6.04 10.89 -4.33
CA GLY A 132 -4.96 10.77 -5.30
C GLY A 132 -3.55 10.64 -4.72
N PHE A 133 -2.67 9.98 -5.47
CA PHE A 133 -1.22 9.86 -5.23
C PHE A 133 -0.53 9.66 -6.59
N GLY A 134 0.74 10.04 -6.71
CA GLY A 134 1.47 9.95 -7.99
C GLY A 134 2.39 8.74 -8.11
N ASN A 135 2.66 8.04 -7.00
CA ASN A 135 3.59 6.92 -6.99
C ASN A 135 2.92 5.67 -6.41
N LEU A 136 2.85 4.61 -7.21
CA LEU A 136 2.42 3.29 -6.75
C LEU A 136 3.64 2.36 -6.65
N LEU A 137 3.94 1.91 -5.43
CA LEU A 137 4.98 0.91 -5.19
C LEU A 137 4.34 -0.47 -5.32
N PHE A 138 4.70 -1.16 -6.37
CA PHE A 138 4.15 -2.46 -6.73
C PHE A 138 4.94 -3.59 -6.07
N PHE A 139 4.35 -4.26 -5.08
CA PHE A 139 4.84 -5.53 -4.56
C PHE A 139 4.27 -6.68 -5.40
N GLY A 140 5.01 -7.06 -6.44
CA GLY A 140 4.61 -8.12 -7.38
C GLY A 140 5.35 -9.44 -7.19
N GLN A 141 6.19 -9.52 -6.16
CA GLN A 141 7.00 -10.69 -5.81
C GLN A 141 6.99 -10.87 -4.30
N GLY A 142 7.00 -12.13 -3.85
CA GLY A 142 7.12 -12.47 -2.45
C GLY A 142 6.60 -13.88 -2.16
N GLY A 143 6.77 -14.32 -0.92
CA GLY A 143 6.28 -15.62 -0.48
C GLY A 143 6.83 -16.78 -1.29
N THR A 144 5.93 -17.63 -1.77
CA THR A 144 6.24 -18.83 -2.54
C THR A 144 6.13 -18.66 -4.05
N LEU A 145 5.80 -17.45 -4.52
CA LEU A 145 5.62 -17.18 -5.94
C LEU A 145 6.94 -17.40 -6.71
N ASN A 146 6.95 -18.33 -7.66
CA ASN A 146 8.15 -18.67 -8.42
C ASN A 146 8.49 -17.60 -9.48
N HIS A 147 9.67 -17.70 -10.07
CA HIS A 147 10.16 -16.72 -11.05
C HIS A 147 9.23 -16.56 -12.28
N ALA A 148 8.71 -17.66 -12.80
CA ALA A 148 7.85 -17.62 -14.00
C ALA A 148 6.55 -16.88 -13.71
N GLU A 149 5.91 -17.16 -12.58
CA GLU A 149 4.67 -16.51 -12.13
C GLU A 149 4.91 -15.05 -11.74
N THR A 150 6.00 -14.75 -11.05
CA THR A 150 6.43 -13.36 -10.75
C THR A 150 6.59 -12.55 -12.03
N SER A 151 7.31 -13.11 -13.01
CA SER A 151 7.52 -12.47 -14.31
C SER A 151 6.21 -12.25 -15.07
N ALA A 152 5.31 -13.24 -15.05
CA ALA A 152 3.98 -13.13 -15.67
C ALA A 152 3.13 -12.04 -14.99
N ASN A 153 3.11 -12.01 -13.65
CA ASN A 153 2.41 -10.99 -12.87
C ASN A 153 2.87 -9.57 -13.21
N ILE A 154 4.19 -9.33 -13.18
CA ILE A 154 4.77 -8.02 -13.48
C ILE A 154 4.50 -7.60 -14.93
N LYS A 155 4.68 -8.51 -15.89
CA LYS A 155 4.44 -8.23 -17.32
C LYS A 155 2.97 -7.90 -17.59
N MET A 156 2.06 -8.64 -16.98
CA MET A 156 0.62 -8.42 -17.16
C MET A 156 0.20 -7.07 -16.56
N PHE A 157 0.67 -6.74 -15.35
CA PHE A 157 0.45 -5.43 -14.76
C PHE A 157 0.98 -4.30 -15.64
N ALA A 158 2.24 -4.41 -16.09
CA ALA A 158 2.88 -3.38 -16.89
C ALA A 158 2.18 -3.14 -18.25
N LYS A 159 1.63 -4.20 -18.85
CA LYS A 159 0.99 -4.12 -20.16
C LYS A 159 -0.48 -3.68 -20.09
N GLU A 160 -1.23 -4.22 -19.14
CA GLU A 160 -2.70 -4.11 -19.15
C GLU A 160 -3.25 -3.12 -18.10
N VAL A 161 -2.49 -2.86 -17.01
CA VAL A 161 -2.97 -2.02 -15.91
C VAL A 161 -2.24 -0.68 -15.87
N LEU A 162 -0.90 -0.68 -15.93
CA LEU A 162 -0.10 0.52 -15.77
C LEU A 162 -0.44 1.66 -16.74
N PRO A 163 -0.65 1.44 -18.06
CA PRO A 163 -0.99 2.54 -18.98
C PRO A 163 -2.26 3.26 -18.58
N ARG A 164 -3.26 2.51 -18.13
CA ARG A 164 -4.57 3.05 -17.69
C ARG A 164 -4.42 3.88 -16.39
N LEU A 165 -3.53 3.46 -15.48
CA LEU A 165 -3.24 4.22 -14.26
C LEU A 165 -2.49 5.53 -14.57
N GLN A 166 -1.61 5.52 -15.55
CA GLN A 166 -0.88 6.72 -15.99
C GLN A 166 -1.83 7.80 -16.55
N GLU A 167 -2.91 7.39 -17.22
CA GLU A 167 -3.93 8.32 -17.71
C GLU A 167 -4.66 9.06 -16.57
N LEU A 168 -4.81 8.44 -15.40
CA LEU A 168 -5.44 9.08 -14.24
C LEU A 168 -4.62 10.27 -13.71
N THR A 169 -3.29 10.21 -13.85
CA THR A 169 -2.38 11.23 -13.31
C THR A 169 -2.08 12.35 -14.31
N THR A 170 -2.16 12.08 -15.61
CA THR A 170 -1.91 13.09 -16.66
C THR A 170 -3.01 14.15 -16.77
N GLY A 171 -4.19 13.89 -16.22
CA GLY A 171 -5.31 14.85 -16.14
C GLY A 171 -5.20 15.85 -14.98
N SER A 172 -4.27 15.71 -14.04
CA SER A 172 -4.01 16.66 -12.95
C SER A 172 -2.81 17.54 -13.32
N PRO A 173 -2.93 18.88 -13.32
CA PRO A 173 -1.80 19.74 -13.62
C PRO A 173 -0.69 19.52 -12.59
N ALA A 174 0.47 19.07 -13.05
CA ALA A 174 1.68 19.00 -12.26
C ALA A 174 2.09 20.43 -11.88
N THR A 175 1.78 20.84 -10.66
CA THR A 175 2.30 22.10 -10.11
C THR A 175 3.73 21.83 -9.62
N SER A 176 4.67 21.78 -10.56
CA SER A 176 6.10 21.84 -10.24
C SER A 176 6.47 23.28 -9.88
N ALA A 177 6.39 23.63 -8.61
CA ALA A 177 7.11 24.80 -8.14
C ALA A 177 8.61 24.47 -8.09
N PRO A 178 9.50 25.32 -8.62
CA PRO A 178 10.94 25.09 -8.52
C PRO A 178 11.37 25.14 -7.06
N VAL A 179 12.14 24.13 -6.65
CA VAL A 179 12.86 24.17 -5.38
C VAL A 179 13.89 25.29 -5.50
N ALA A 180 13.69 26.38 -4.77
CA ALA A 180 14.73 27.39 -4.62
C ALA A 180 15.90 26.74 -3.87
N ALA A 181 17.04 26.66 -4.53
CA ALA A 181 18.30 26.30 -3.90
C ALA A 181 18.78 27.50 -3.07
N GLU A 182 18.89 27.30 -1.75
CA GLU A 182 19.75 28.09 -0.89
C GLU A 182 20.90 27.22 -0.37
#